data_29e699a5a18426cc97e60496fba1b205
#
_entry.id   29e699a5a18426cc97e60496fba1b205
#
_cell.length_a   1.000
_cell.length_b   1.000
_cell.length_c   1.000
_cell.angle_alpha   90.00
_cell.angle_beta   90.00
_cell.angle_gamma   90.00
#
_symmetry.space_group_name_H-M   'P 1'
#
loop_
_entity.id
_entity.type
_entity.pdbx_description
1 polymer ?
#
loop_
_entity_poly.entity_id
_entity_poly.type
_entity_poly.pdbx_seq_one_letter_code
_entity_poly.pdbx_strand_id
1 'polypeptide(L)' 'MKRTFILEDLDCAHCAQKIQDKVAKLEGVSNCTVTFLTQKLVYDVEDDKNEQVEKEMKKLVADMEPDVTVIAK' A
#
# COMPACT_ATOMS: atom_id res chain seq x y z
N MET A 1 -13.49 0.58 -5.98
CA MET A 1 -13.55 1.19 -4.62
C MET A 1 -12.19 1.73 -4.26
N LYS A 2 -12.15 2.85 -3.58
CA LYS A 2 -10.89 3.49 -3.19
C LYS A 2 -10.54 3.13 -1.75
N ARG A 3 -9.31 2.69 -1.54
CA ARG A 3 -8.84 2.33 -0.20
C ARG A 3 -7.67 3.24 0.18
N THR A 4 -7.64 3.63 1.44
CA THR A 4 -6.58 4.48 1.99
C THR A 4 -6.00 3.81 3.24
N PHE A 5 -4.67 3.79 3.31
CA PHE A 5 -3.96 3.24 4.46
C PHE A 5 -2.88 4.20 4.90
N ILE A 6 -2.53 4.13 6.18
CA ILE A 6 -1.38 4.86 6.70
C ILE A 6 -0.24 3.86 6.88
N LEU A 7 0.94 4.21 6.36
CA LEU A 7 2.15 3.42 6.54
C LEU A 7 2.98 4.07 7.65
N GLU A 8 2.60 3.76 8.88
CA GLU A 8 3.23 4.36 10.05
C GLU A 8 4.70 3.98 10.14
N ASP A 9 5.56 4.95 10.45
CA ASP A 9 7.01 4.80 10.54
C ASP A 9 7.71 4.59 9.20
N LEU A 10 7.06 4.95 8.10
CA LEU A 10 7.71 4.95 6.79
C LEU A 10 8.60 6.19 6.71
N ASP A 11 9.91 6.00 6.74
CA ASP A 11 10.88 7.09 6.80
C ASP A 11 11.83 7.12 5.59
N CYS A 12 11.52 6.40 4.55
CA CYS A 12 12.37 6.29 3.37
C CYS A 12 11.57 6.56 2.10
N ALA A 13 11.90 7.64 1.39
CA ALA A 13 11.21 8.00 0.14
C ALA A 13 11.40 6.93 -0.95
N HIS A 14 12.59 6.33 -1.02
CA HIS A 14 12.86 5.26 -1.97
C HIS A 14 12.01 4.02 -1.67
N CYS A 15 11.83 3.73 -0.40
CA CYS A 15 10.98 2.61 0.02
C CYS A 15 9.53 2.87 -0.34
N ALA A 16 9.06 4.11 -0.18
CA ALA A 16 7.71 4.49 -0.59
C ALA A 16 7.49 4.23 -2.08
N GLN A 17 8.46 4.59 -2.91
CA GLN A 17 8.38 4.34 -4.35
C GLN A 17 8.34 2.86 -4.67
N LYS A 18 9.14 2.06 -3.99
CA LYS A 18 9.16 0.61 -4.20
C LYS A 18 7.82 -0.01 -3.81
N ILE A 19 7.26 0.40 -2.69
CA ILE A 19 5.96 -0.09 -2.24
C ILE A 19 4.89 0.26 -3.29
N GLN A 20 4.88 1.50 -3.77
CA GLN A 20 3.95 1.93 -4.79
C GLN A 20 4.05 1.06 -6.04
N ASP A 21 5.26 0.83 -6.53
CA ASP A 21 5.48 0.04 -7.73
C ASP A 21 4.99 -1.40 -7.56
N LYS A 22 5.25 -1.99 -6.41
CA LYS A 22 4.86 -3.38 -6.14
C LYS A 22 3.35 -3.52 -5.97
N VAL A 23 2.73 -2.63 -5.19
CA VAL A 23 1.29 -2.68 -4.97
C VAL A 23 0.53 -2.41 -6.26
N ALA A 24 1.03 -1.51 -7.10
CA ALA A 24 0.41 -1.20 -8.38
C ALA A 24 0.35 -2.41 -9.32
N LYS A 25 1.18 -3.41 -9.10
CA LYS A 25 1.22 -4.62 -9.92
C LYS A 25 0.28 -5.71 -9.42
N LEU A 26 -0.35 -5.52 -8.28
CA LEU A 26 -1.29 -6.51 -7.76
C LEU A 26 -2.54 -6.55 -8.61
N GLU A 27 -3.06 -7.75 -8.84
CA GLU A 27 -4.25 -7.93 -9.65
C GLU A 27 -5.46 -7.24 -9.00
N GLY A 28 -6.17 -6.45 -9.79
CA GLY A 28 -7.34 -5.71 -9.31
C GLY A 28 -7.02 -4.32 -8.80
N VAL A 29 -5.74 -3.95 -8.72
CA VAL A 29 -5.32 -2.62 -8.25
C VAL A 29 -5.13 -1.68 -9.43
N SER A 30 -5.63 -0.45 -9.29
CA SER A 30 -5.37 0.63 -10.23
C SER A 30 -5.12 1.92 -9.45
N ASN A 31 -4.47 2.88 -10.10
CA ASN A 31 -4.22 4.21 -9.54
C ASN A 31 -3.56 4.19 -8.15
N CYS A 32 -2.61 3.30 -7.97
CA CYS A 32 -1.89 3.21 -6.70
C CYS A 32 -0.94 4.39 -6.52
N THR A 33 -1.01 5.04 -5.38
CA THR A 33 -0.13 6.17 -5.04
C THR A 33 0.31 6.05 -3.59
N VAL A 34 1.60 6.19 -3.36
CA VAL A 34 2.15 6.29 -2.00
C VAL A 34 2.76 7.68 -1.84
N THR A 35 2.27 8.42 -0.86
CA THR A 35 2.78 9.75 -0.56
C THR A 35 3.66 9.67 0.67
N PHE A 36 4.95 9.86 0.48
CA PHE A 36 5.94 9.74 1.55
C PHE A 36 5.71 10.77 2.67
N LEU A 37 5.43 12.01 2.30
CA LEU A 37 5.28 13.09 3.28
C LEU A 37 4.13 12.88 4.25
N THR A 38 3.05 12.27 3.79
CA THR A 38 1.88 11.99 4.63
C THR A 38 1.81 10.53 5.06
N GLN A 39 2.74 9.71 4.56
CA GLN A 39 2.78 8.26 4.82
C GLN A 39 1.49 7.56 4.43
N LYS A 40 0.84 8.04 3.37
CA LYS A 40 -0.43 7.48 2.90
C LYS A 40 -0.22 6.59 1.69
N LEU A 41 -0.91 5.46 1.71
CA LEU A 41 -1.02 4.56 0.56
C LEU A 41 -2.48 4.58 0.11
N VAL A 42 -2.71 4.96 -1.14
CA VAL A 42 -4.05 5.03 -1.72
C VAL A 42 -4.08 4.22 -3.01
N TYR A 43 -5.10 3.41 -3.19
CA TYR A 43 -5.31 2.70 -4.44
C TYR A 43 -6.78 2.46 -4.71
N ASP A 44 -7.12 2.23 -5.98
CA ASP A 44 -8.43 1.77 -6.38
C ASP A 44 -8.38 0.26 -6.57
N VAL A 45 -9.42 -0.44 -6.14
CA VAL A 45 -9.51 -1.88 -6.23
C VAL A 45 -10.95 -2.29 -6.52
N GLU A 46 -11.13 -3.39 -7.23
CA GLU A 46 -12.46 -3.94 -7.47
C GLU A 46 -13.02 -4.52 -6.17
N ASP A 47 -14.34 -4.34 -5.95
CA ASP A 47 -14.99 -4.74 -4.71
C ASP A 47 -14.79 -6.21 -4.37
N ASP A 48 -14.83 -7.08 -5.36
CA ASP A 48 -14.69 -8.51 -5.15
C ASP A 48 -13.24 -8.95 -4.87
N LYS A 49 -12.28 -8.06 -5.09
CA LYS A 49 -10.86 -8.32 -4.84
C LYS A 49 -10.31 -7.53 -3.66
N ASN A 50 -11.14 -6.72 -3.04
CA ASN A 50 -10.72 -5.83 -1.97
C ASN A 50 -10.00 -6.56 -0.82
N GLU A 51 -10.59 -7.63 -0.32
CA GLU A 51 -9.99 -8.37 0.80
C GLU A 51 -8.68 -9.04 0.42
N GLN A 52 -8.63 -9.64 -0.76
CA GLN A 52 -7.44 -10.30 -1.25
C GLN A 52 -6.29 -9.30 -1.43
N VAL A 53 -6.58 -8.17 -2.07
CA VAL A 53 -5.57 -7.14 -2.31
C VAL A 53 -5.06 -6.58 -0.98
N GLU A 54 -5.96 -6.35 -0.03
CA GLU A 54 -5.55 -5.85 1.29
C GLU A 54 -4.56 -6.80 1.97
N LYS A 55 -4.84 -8.09 1.96
CA LYS A 55 -3.94 -9.09 2.53
C LYS A 55 -2.59 -9.11 1.83
N GLU A 56 -2.62 -9.11 0.50
CA GLU A 56 -1.38 -9.14 -0.29
C GLU A 56 -0.56 -7.86 -0.08
N MET A 57 -1.23 -6.72 -0.03
CA MET A 57 -0.57 -5.44 0.21
C MET A 57 0.10 -5.42 1.57
N LYS A 58 -0.59 -5.86 2.61
CA LYS A 58 -0.03 -5.89 3.97
C LYS A 58 1.17 -6.83 4.06
N LYS A 59 1.08 -7.99 3.43
CA LYS A 59 2.18 -8.95 3.41
C LYS A 59 3.38 -8.38 2.67
N LEU A 60 3.13 -7.75 1.54
CA LEU A 60 4.17 -7.15 0.72
C LEU A 60 4.91 -6.05 1.48
N VAL A 61 4.17 -5.17 2.15
CA VAL A 61 4.77 -4.09 2.93
C VAL A 61 5.57 -4.67 4.09
N ALA A 62 5.06 -5.68 4.77
CA ALA A 62 5.77 -6.33 5.88
C ALA A 62 7.06 -6.99 5.42
N ASP A 63 7.08 -7.56 4.21
CA ASP A 63 8.27 -8.19 3.65
C ASP A 63 9.32 -7.16 3.25
N MET A 64 8.88 -6.03 2.70
CA MET A 64 9.78 -4.98 2.22
C MET A 64 10.26 -4.06 3.34
N GLU A 65 9.37 -3.73 4.26
CA GLU A 65 9.64 -2.80 5.35
C GLU A 65 9.00 -3.33 6.63
N PRO A 66 9.68 -4.26 7.32
CA PRO A 66 9.10 -4.87 8.53
C PRO A 66 8.85 -3.89 9.68
N ASP A 67 9.50 -2.72 9.65
CA ASP A 67 9.31 -1.69 10.67
C ASP A 67 8.08 -0.81 10.42
N VAL A 68 7.48 -0.92 9.23
CA VAL A 68 6.31 -0.12 8.89
C VAL A 68 5.04 -0.82 9.34
N THR A 69 4.15 -0.07 9.99
CA THR A 69 2.85 -0.57 10.40
C THR A 69 1.79 -0.06 9.42
N VAL A 70 0.99 -0.97 8.87
CA VAL A 70 -0.10 -0.61 7.96
C VAL A 70 -1.38 -0.43 8.76
N ILE A 71 -1.94 0.77 8.71
CA ILE A 71 -3.16 1.10 9.45
C ILE A 71 -4.24 1.49 8.45
N ALA A 72 -5.38 0.81 8.51
CA ALA A 72 -6.53 1.14 7.66
C ALA A 72 -7.13 2.47 8.09
N LYS A 73 -7.47 3.30 7.12
CA LYS A 73 -8.04 4.61 7.39
C LYS A 73 -9.46 4.74 6.86
#